data_005b394b45faca96ff5c14d9f8d8b192
#
_entry.id   005b394b45faca96ff5c14d9f8d8b192
#
_cell.length_a   1.000
_cell.length_b   1.000
_cell.length_c   1.000
_cell.angle_alpha   90.00
_cell.angle_beta   90.00
_cell.angle_gamma   90.00
#
_symmetry.space_group_name_H-M   'P 1'
#
loop_
_entity.id
_entity.type
_entity.pdbx_description
1 polymer ?
#
loop_
_entity_poly.entity_id
_entity_poly.type
_entity_poly.pdbx_seq_one_letter_code
_entity_poly.pdbx_strand_id
1 'polypeptide(L)'
;MRILRNLAQALGGLRLNKGNTFLMTLGIMIGIASLTVIVAIGEGAKSKVLNRIANMGFGPESFSVYSGAGRLFFGRSRNTTSMTLQDADDIRAMPEVAIVVPRQRKRMRIINKKEFTTTRIYGVSPEWQPARQWKIVDGDFLGDMDMDRKRKVVVLGATPARKLFGEKDPIGKKIRVGQVFFEVIGLLEEKGLTESGYDPDDRALIPLTTSMSRLFRQTHLHSIKVVTTDPEVVQDIMEGVTKILRRNHGLSPLADDDFRFVTPEGIMQWVTESEQALNRMLLLISTVSLLVGGIVIMNILLVSIRERIREIGVRRCFGARRSDITQQFLFESVFVSLLGGAMGTVLGWGLSTAFKNFDLLPTKITLDPFILAFGFSIIVGLVFGIHPARKAASLSPDEIIR
;
A
#
# COMPACT_ATOMS: atom_id res chain seq x y z
N MET A 1 45.07 -15.05 -10.00
CA MET A 1 45.42 -14.98 -11.44
C MET A 1 44.53 -15.82 -12.37
N ARG A 2 44.13 -17.07 -12.04
CA ARG A 2 43.27 -17.92 -12.92
C ARG A 2 41.87 -17.32 -13.16
N ILE A 3 41.20 -16.75 -12.12
CA ILE A 3 39.84 -16.18 -12.21
C ILE A 3 39.80 -14.97 -13.15
N LEU A 4 40.78 -14.06 -13.05
CA LEU A 4 40.86 -12.88 -13.92
C LEU A 4 41.06 -13.24 -15.40
N ARG A 5 41.85 -14.32 -15.68
CA ARG A 5 42.04 -14.81 -17.04
C ARG A 5 40.79 -15.47 -17.60
N ASN A 6 40.02 -16.19 -16.78
CA ASN A 6 38.74 -16.80 -17.17
C ASN A 6 37.68 -15.72 -17.42
N LEU A 7 37.64 -14.64 -16.63
CA LEU A 7 36.78 -13.48 -16.86
C LEU A 7 37.12 -12.75 -18.18
N ALA A 8 38.41 -12.53 -18.46
CA ALA A 8 38.82 -11.90 -19.71
C ALA A 8 38.48 -12.75 -20.95
N GLN A 9 38.58 -14.08 -20.84
CA GLN A 9 38.17 -15.01 -21.90
C GLN A 9 36.69 -15.10 -22.09
N ALA A 10 35.87 -15.06 -20.99
CA ALA A 10 34.41 -14.97 -21.06
C ALA A 10 33.95 -13.68 -21.75
N LEU A 11 34.55 -12.53 -21.42
CA LEU A 11 34.29 -11.25 -22.09
C LEU A 11 34.66 -11.27 -23.58
N GLY A 12 35.75 -11.94 -23.96
CA GLY A 12 36.11 -12.11 -25.37
C GLY A 12 35.10 -12.92 -26.16
N GLY A 13 34.57 -14.00 -25.55
CA GLY A 13 33.55 -14.86 -26.17
C GLY A 13 32.23 -14.15 -26.43
N LEU A 14 31.81 -13.27 -25.51
CA LEU A 14 30.59 -12.49 -25.64
C LEU A 14 30.63 -11.43 -26.78
N ARG A 15 31.85 -10.91 -27.07
CA ARG A 15 32.04 -9.94 -28.16
C ARG A 15 31.96 -10.58 -29.55
N LEU A 16 32.25 -11.86 -29.69
CA LEU A 16 32.21 -12.58 -30.97
C LEU A 16 30.79 -12.86 -31.47
N ASN A 17 29.83 -13.13 -30.55
CA ASN A 17 28.44 -13.46 -30.88
C ASN A 17 27.45 -12.50 -30.25
N LYS A 18 27.47 -11.23 -30.71
CA LYS A 18 26.65 -10.13 -30.13
C LYS A 18 25.15 -10.42 -30.14
N GLY A 19 24.61 -11.06 -31.21
CA GLY A 19 23.18 -11.40 -31.32
C GLY A 19 22.74 -12.41 -30.27
N ASN A 20 23.54 -13.47 -30.07
CA ASN A 20 23.25 -14.50 -29.07
C ASN A 20 23.33 -13.94 -27.63
N THR A 21 24.33 -13.09 -27.35
CA THR A 21 24.47 -12.41 -26.08
C THR A 21 23.30 -11.48 -25.79
N PHE A 22 22.84 -10.72 -26.79
CA PHE A 22 21.69 -9.84 -26.65
C PHE A 22 20.42 -10.61 -26.33
N LEU A 23 20.14 -11.72 -27.04
CA LEU A 23 18.94 -12.54 -26.77
C LEU A 23 18.99 -13.19 -25.37
N MET A 24 20.17 -13.65 -24.90
CA MET A 24 20.35 -14.18 -23.56
C MET A 24 20.08 -13.12 -22.48
N THR A 25 20.65 -11.92 -22.64
CA THR A 25 20.46 -10.84 -21.68
C THR A 25 19.02 -10.31 -21.68
N LEU A 26 18.35 -10.27 -22.84
CA LEU A 26 16.99 -9.77 -22.98
C LEU A 26 15.97 -10.60 -22.17
N GLY A 27 16.08 -11.93 -22.20
CA GLY A 27 15.19 -12.81 -21.44
C GLY A 27 15.25 -12.57 -19.92
N ILE A 28 16.49 -12.47 -19.39
CA ILE A 28 16.70 -12.18 -17.96
C ILE A 28 16.31 -10.73 -17.64
N MET A 29 16.65 -9.80 -18.49
CA MET A 29 16.35 -8.39 -18.33
C MET A 29 14.85 -8.15 -18.14
N ILE A 30 14.00 -8.77 -18.97
CA ILE A 30 12.53 -8.67 -18.85
C ILE A 30 12.06 -9.28 -17.53
N GLY A 31 12.54 -10.47 -17.17
CA GLY A 31 12.15 -11.14 -15.93
C GLY A 31 12.49 -10.32 -14.68
N ILE A 32 13.70 -9.77 -14.64
CA ILE A 32 14.17 -8.96 -13.50
C ILE A 32 13.54 -7.57 -13.50
N ALA A 33 13.34 -6.94 -14.65
CA ALA A 33 12.61 -5.68 -14.73
C ALA A 33 11.19 -5.82 -14.16
N SER A 34 10.49 -6.89 -14.56
CA SER A 34 9.15 -7.20 -14.01
C SER A 34 9.20 -7.39 -12.49
N LEU A 35 10.15 -8.17 -11.97
CA LEU A 35 10.32 -8.38 -10.53
C LEU A 35 10.55 -7.05 -9.79
N THR A 36 11.43 -6.20 -10.31
CA THR A 36 11.76 -4.89 -9.71
C THR A 36 10.54 -3.97 -9.65
N VAL A 37 9.77 -3.88 -10.75
CA VAL A 37 8.54 -3.07 -10.81
C VAL A 37 7.51 -3.58 -9.80
N ILE A 38 7.34 -4.88 -9.72
CA ILE A 38 6.37 -5.53 -8.83
C ILE A 38 6.66 -5.22 -7.37
N VAL A 39 7.91 -5.41 -6.93
CA VAL A 39 8.31 -5.12 -5.54
C VAL A 39 8.17 -3.62 -5.25
N ALA A 40 8.50 -2.74 -6.20
CA ALA A 40 8.35 -1.30 -6.05
C ALA A 40 6.87 -0.88 -5.90
N ILE A 41 5.93 -1.54 -6.61
CA ILE A 41 4.48 -1.31 -6.47
C ILE A 41 4.00 -1.77 -5.09
N GLY A 42 4.41 -2.95 -4.62
CA GLY A 42 4.05 -3.49 -3.31
C GLY A 42 4.47 -2.54 -2.17
N GLU A 43 5.74 -2.13 -2.17
CA GLU A 43 6.25 -1.18 -1.17
C GLU A 43 5.59 0.21 -1.26
N GLY A 44 5.26 0.65 -2.48
CA GLY A 44 4.51 1.88 -2.71
C GLY A 44 3.10 1.81 -2.13
N ALA A 45 2.39 0.72 -2.36
CA ALA A 45 1.04 0.48 -1.83
C ALA A 45 1.04 0.48 -0.29
N LYS A 46 1.99 -0.24 0.33
CA LYS A 46 2.18 -0.28 1.79
C LYS A 46 2.44 1.11 2.38
N SER A 47 3.37 1.85 1.80
CA SER A 47 3.70 3.22 2.24
C SER A 47 2.49 4.16 2.14
N LYS A 48 1.69 4.03 1.07
CA LYS A 48 0.47 4.79 0.86
C LYS A 48 -0.58 4.55 1.95
N VAL A 49 -0.75 3.29 2.35
CA VAL A 49 -1.71 2.95 3.41
C VAL A 49 -1.24 3.44 4.77
N LEU A 50 0.04 3.29 5.10
CA LEU A 50 0.62 3.83 6.34
C LEU A 50 0.39 5.34 6.45
N ASN A 51 0.71 6.09 5.41
CA ASN A 51 0.47 7.54 5.38
C ASN A 51 -1.02 7.88 5.51
N ARG A 52 -1.91 7.03 4.96
CA ARG A 52 -3.35 7.23 5.07
C ARG A 52 -3.85 7.02 6.49
N ILE A 53 -3.36 6.00 7.19
CA ILE A 53 -3.68 5.74 8.61
C ILE A 53 -3.23 6.92 9.47
N ALA A 54 -1.98 7.37 9.30
CA ALA A 54 -1.44 8.52 10.03
C ALA A 54 -2.26 9.80 9.78
N ASN A 55 -2.59 10.10 8.52
CA ASN A 55 -3.39 11.28 8.15
C ASN A 55 -4.85 11.22 8.61
N MET A 56 -5.37 10.05 8.94
CA MET A 56 -6.71 9.91 9.51
C MET A 56 -6.77 10.22 11.02
N GLY A 57 -5.65 10.53 11.66
CA GLY A 57 -5.54 10.73 13.09
C GLY A 57 -5.82 9.43 13.86
N PHE A 58 -5.41 8.29 13.29
CA PHE A 58 -5.37 7.02 13.98
C PHE A 58 -3.95 6.81 14.50
N GLY A 59 -3.72 7.16 15.77
CA GLY A 59 -2.55 6.70 16.51
C GLY A 59 -2.71 5.24 16.94
N PRO A 60 -1.62 4.56 17.32
CA PRO A 60 -1.66 3.19 17.81
C PRO A 60 -2.53 3.04 19.06
N GLU A 61 -2.70 4.13 19.82
CA GLU A 61 -3.52 4.24 21.02
C GLU A 61 -5.02 4.42 20.71
N SER A 62 -5.46 4.26 19.46
CA SER A 62 -6.85 4.59 19.13
C SER A 62 -7.53 3.53 18.27
N PHE A 63 -8.82 3.37 18.48
CA PHE A 63 -9.69 2.57 17.63
C PHE A 63 -11.02 3.27 17.37
N SER A 64 -11.78 2.76 16.42
CA SER A 64 -13.16 3.22 16.18
C SER A 64 -14.10 2.04 16.15
N VAL A 65 -15.24 2.19 16.81
CA VAL A 65 -16.37 1.26 16.74
C VAL A 65 -17.37 1.80 15.75
N TYR A 66 -17.79 0.99 14.80
CA TYR A 66 -18.81 1.33 13.82
C TYR A 66 -20.06 0.49 14.04
N SER A 67 -21.21 1.12 13.89
CA SER A 67 -22.49 0.43 13.86
C SER A 67 -22.59 -0.45 12.61
N GLY A 68 -23.11 -1.66 12.78
CA GLY A 68 -23.29 -2.65 11.71
C GLY A 68 -22.35 -3.84 11.76
N ALA A 69 -22.92 -5.03 11.61
CA ALA A 69 -22.18 -6.28 11.52
C ALA A 69 -21.48 -6.42 10.16
N GLY A 70 -20.33 -7.11 10.12
CA GLY A 70 -19.65 -7.50 8.89
C GLY A 70 -18.17 -7.12 8.82
N ARG A 71 -17.44 -7.80 7.93
CA ARG A 71 -16.01 -7.53 7.67
C ARG A 71 -15.80 -6.12 7.07
N LEU A 72 -14.68 -5.52 7.40
CA LEU A 72 -14.30 -4.13 7.06
C LEU A 72 -14.46 -3.77 5.58
N PHE A 73 -14.30 -4.70 4.65
CA PHE A 73 -14.19 -4.43 3.22
C PHE A 73 -15.04 -5.32 2.30
N PHE A 74 -15.52 -6.46 2.77
CA PHE A 74 -16.31 -7.38 1.96
C PHE A 74 -17.51 -7.92 2.75
N GLY A 75 -18.66 -7.33 2.56
CA GLY A 75 -19.91 -7.82 3.08
C GLY A 75 -21.01 -6.77 3.08
N ARG A 76 -22.24 -7.16 2.82
CA ARG A 76 -23.41 -6.31 3.07
C ARG A 76 -23.44 -5.99 4.57
N SER A 77 -22.95 -4.82 4.93
CA SER A 77 -23.14 -4.29 6.28
C SER A 77 -24.65 -4.16 6.50
N ARG A 78 -25.21 -4.95 7.39
CA ARG A 78 -26.51 -4.62 7.97
C ARG A 78 -26.29 -3.32 8.72
N ASN A 79 -26.81 -2.21 8.21
CA ASN A 79 -26.88 -0.98 8.96
C ASN A 79 -27.78 -1.22 10.17
N THR A 80 -27.15 -1.47 11.30
CA THR A 80 -27.86 -1.49 12.58
C THR A 80 -27.88 -0.06 13.12
N THR A 81 -28.95 0.30 13.79
CA THR A 81 -29.14 1.62 14.40
C THR A 81 -29.08 1.53 15.92
N SER A 82 -28.30 0.58 16.42
CA SER A 82 -28.25 0.20 17.84
C SER A 82 -27.35 1.12 18.68
N MET A 83 -26.28 1.66 18.09
CA MET A 83 -25.29 2.47 18.82
C MET A 83 -25.86 3.81 19.24
N THR A 84 -25.79 4.16 20.53
CA THR A 84 -26.41 5.34 21.15
C THR A 84 -25.38 6.26 21.84
N LEU A 85 -25.83 7.39 22.36
CA LEU A 85 -25.00 8.24 23.23
C LEU A 85 -24.69 7.58 24.57
N GLN A 86 -25.61 6.76 25.11
CA GLN A 86 -25.38 6.01 26.33
C GLN A 86 -24.16 5.08 26.20
N ASP A 87 -23.98 4.45 25.05
CA ASP A 87 -22.81 3.62 24.79
C ASP A 87 -21.51 4.45 24.83
N ALA A 88 -21.53 5.65 24.25
CA ALA A 88 -20.37 6.53 24.32
C ALA A 88 -20.05 7.01 25.74
N ASP A 89 -21.09 7.24 26.57
CA ASP A 89 -20.92 7.66 27.95
C ASP A 89 -20.42 6.51 28.84
N ASP A 90 -20.95 5.29 28.63
CA ASP A 90 -20.47 4.09 29.33
C ASP A 90 -19.02 3.76 28.98
N ILE A 91 -18.62 3.94 27.70
CA ILE A 91 -17.22 3.78 27.26
C ILE A 91 -16.34 4.86 27.88
N ARG A 92 -16.80 6.11 27.97
CA ARG A 92 -16.04 7.21 28.59
C ARG A 92 -15.79 7.00 30.07
N ALA A 93 -16.65 6.25 30.76
CA ALA A 93 -16.49 5.90 32.16
C ALA A 93 -15.46 4.81 32.42
N MET A 94 -14.93 4.16 31.39
CA MET A 94 -13.89 3.14 31.56
C MET A 94 -12.57 3.76 31.97
N PRO A 95 -11.80 3.12 32.88
CA PRO A 95 -10.44 3.52 33.17
C PRO A 95 -9.57 3.41 31.90
N GLU A 96 -8.52 4.22 31.81
CA GLU A 96 -7.57 4.20 30.69
C GLU A 96 -8.14 4.67 29.34
N VAL A 97 -9.39 5.12 29.30
CA VAL A 97 -9.97 5.83 28.15
C VAL A 97 -9.72 7.32 28.28
N ALA A 98 -8.91 7.87 27.37
CA ALA A 98 -8.57 9.28 27.40
C ALA A 98 -9.59 10.16 26.68
N ILE A 99 -10.05 9.75 25.49
CA ILE A 99 -10.97 10.54 24.67
C ILE A 99 -12.01 9.62 24.02
N VAL A 100 -13.28 10.05 24.05
CA VAL A 100 -14.38 9.38 23.34
C VAL A 100 -15.09 10.39 22.44
N VAL A 101 -15.12 10.09 21.14
CA VAL A 101 -15.76 10.96 20.13
C VAL A 101 -16.92 10.23 19.47
N PRO A 102 -18.15 10.42 19.97
CA PRO A 102 -19.35 9.97 19.29
C PRO A 102 -19.55 10.74 17.98
N ARG A 103 -19.99 10.05 16.94
CA ARG A 103 -20.09 10.66 15.61
C ARG A 103 -21.32 10.18 14.85
N GLN A 104 -22.03 11.13 14.27
CA GLN A 104 -22.98 10.90 13.19
C GLN A 104 -22.41 11.32 11.85
N ARG A 105 -22.88 10.73 10.76
CA ARG A 105 -22.46 11.09 9.41
C ARG A 105 -23.63 10.95 8.43
N LYS A 106 -23.78 11.97 7.59
CA LYS A 106 -24.69 11.91 6.44
C LYS A 106 -24.15 12.75 5.29
N ARG A 107 -24.31 12.28 4.08
CA ARG A 107 -23.95 13.07 2.89
C ARG A 107 -25.13 13.96 2.53
N MET A 108 -24.91 15.27 2.45
CA MET A 108 -25.98 16.24 2.22
C MET A 108 -25.52 17.39 1.33
N ARG A 109 -26.48 18.01 0.67
CA ARG A 109 -26.26 19.21 -0.14
C ARG A 109 -26.15 20.41 0.77
N ILE A 110 -25.11 21.21 0.56
CA ILE A 110 -24.89 22.52 1.19
C ILE A 110 -25.07 23.59 0.11
N ILE A 111 -25.68 24.69 0.48
CA ILE A 111 -26.02 25.79 -0.45
C ILE A 111 -25.63 27.13 0.18
N ASN A 112 -24.89 27.93 -0.58
CA ASN A 112 -24.64 29.34 -0.31
C ASN A 112 -25.12 30.14 -1.50
N LYS A 113 -26.27 30.82 -1.35
CA LYS A 113 -26.92 31.59 -2.45
C LYS A 113 -27.15 30.74 -3.70
N LYS A 114 -26.35 30.95 -4.76
CA LYS A 114 -26.42 30.21 -6.04
C LYS A 114 -25.47 29.01 -6.09
N GLU A 115 -24.40 29.03 -5.28
CA GLU A 115 -23.39 27.97 -5.24
C GLU A 115 -23.86 26.83 -4.35
N PHE A 116 -23.57 25.60 -4.77
CA PHE A 116 -23.88 24.42 -3.99
C PHE A 116 -22.84 23.33 -4.15
N THR A 117 -22.73 22.49 -3.13
CA THR A 117 -21.92 21.27 -3.18
C THR A 117 -22.59 20.18 -2.36
N THR A 118 -22.27 18.93 -2.65
CA THR A 118 -22.68 17.78 -1.84
C THR A 118 -21.46 17.27 -1.08
N THR A 119 -21.50 17.38 0.24
CA THR A 119 -20.40 17.02 1.13
C THR A 119 -20.85 16.11 2.27
N ARG A 120 -19.88 15.57 3.01
CA ARG A 120 -20.12 14.76 4.21
C ARG A 120 -20.29 15.67 5.40
N ILE A 121 -21.49 15.66 6.00
CA ILE A 121 -21.77 16.35 7.24
C ILE A 121 -21.51 15.39 8.39
N TYR A 122 -20.71 15.83 9.33
CA TYR A 122 -20.40 15.09 10.55
C TYR A 122 -20.95 15.84 11.75
N GLY A 123 -21.81 15.18 12.52
CA GLY A 123 -22.15 15.61 13.88
C GLY A 123 -21.09 15.06 14.82
N VAL A 124 -20.39 15.94 15.51
CA VAL A 124 -19.25 15.59 16.38
C VAL A 124 -19.28 16.38 17.68
N SER A 125 -18.58 15.88 18.69
CA SER A 125 -18.32 16.59 19.94
C SER A 125 -17.00 17.39 19.88
N PRO A 126 -16.73 18.33 20.82
CA PRO A 126 -15.52 19.15 20.82
C PRO A 126 -14.23 18.34 20.81
N GLU A 127 -14.22 17.18 21.44
CA GLU A 127 -13.08 16.26 21.54
C GLU A 127 -12.64 15.71 20.18
N TRP A 128 -13.44 15.91 19.13
CA TRP A 128 -13.09 15.49 17.78
C TRP A 128 -11.79 16.14 17.30
N GLN A 129 -11.57 17.41 17.63
CA GLN A 129 -10.39 18.16 17.18
C GLN A 129 -9.10 17.58 17.74
N PRO A 130 -8.91 17.42 19.08
CA PRO A 130 -7.72 16.79 19.62
C PRO A 130 -7.59 15.33 19.23
N ALA A 131 -8.68 14.56 19.19
CA ALA A 131 -8.66 13.15 18.76
C ALA A 131 -8.26 12.94 17.30
N ARG A 132 -8.34 13.97 16.46
CA ARG A 132 -7.97 13.94 15.05
C ARG A 132 -6.74 14.77 14.72
N GLN A 133 -6.23 15.54 15.70
CA GLN A 133 -5.09 16.44 15.54
C GLN A 133 -5.26 17.34 14.30
N TRP A 134 -6.49 17.86 14.10
CA TRP A 134 -6.81 18.71 12.95
C TRP A 134 -6.84 20.17 13.39
N LYS A 135 -6.05 20.99 12.72
CA LYS A 135 -5.94 22.41 13.07
C LYS A 135 -7.07 23.23 12.46
N ILE A 136 -7.43 24.32 13.13
CA ILE A 136 -8.24 25.38 12.58
C ILE A 136 -7.30 26.42 11.98
N VAL A 137 -7.59 26.82 10.74
CA VAL A 137 -6.82 27.86 10.05
C VAL A 137 -7.38 29.23 10.32
N ASP A 138 -8.71 29.31 10.40
CA ASP A 138 -9.41 30.57 10.63
C ASP A 138 -10.70 30.34 11.42
N GLY A 139 -11.03 31.27 12.32
CA GLY A 139 -12.18 31.17 13.23
C GLY A 139 -11.96 30.20 14.40
N ASP A 140 -13.07 29.63 14.88
CA ASP A 140 -13.13 28.79 16.08
C ASP A 140 -13.62 27.37 15.75
N PHE A 141 -13.29 26.41 16.65
CA PHE A 141 -13.88 25.08 16.63
C PHE A 141 -15.16 25.03 17.47
N LEU A 142 -15.89 23.92 17.37
CA LEU A 142 -17.08 23.66 18.16
C LEU A 142 -16.74 23.58 19.64
N GLY A 143 -17.47 24.29 20.48
CA GLY A 143 -17.32 24.27 21.93
C GLY A 143 -18.50 23.62 22.66
N ASP A 144 -18.36 23.41 23.98
CA ASP A 144 -19.41 22.83 24.83
C ASP A 144 -20.70 23.64 24.79
N MET A 145 -20.61 24.98 24.76
CA MET A 145 -21.79 25.84 24.63
C MET A 145 -22.56 25.61 23.33
N ASP A 146 -21.90 25.21 22.27
CA ASP A 146 -22.55 24.88 21.00
C ASP A 146 -23.32 23.57 21.09
N MET A 147 -22.78 22.62 21.88
CA MET A 147 -23.47 21.37 22.17
C MET A 147 -24.70 21.55 23.05
N ASP A 148 -24.53 22.25 24.18
CA ASP A 148 -25.60 22.45 25.18
C ASP A 148 -26.79 23.24 24.62
N ARG A 149 -26.48 24.34 23.92
CA ARG A 149 -27.52 25.21 23.32
C ARG A 149 -27.98 24.73 21.94
N LYS A 150 -27.44 23.62 21.45
CA LYS A 150 -27.75 23.08 20.09
C LYS A 150 -27.63 24.17 19.02
N ARG A 151 -26.51 24.94 19.10
CA ARG A 151 -26.29 26.05 18.16
C ARG A 151 -26.19 25.54 16.72
N LYS A 152 -26.66 26.36 15.79
CA LYS A 152 -26.61 26.05 14.35
C LYS A 152 -25.35 26.64 13.75
N VAL A 153 -24.22 26.11 14.17
CA VAL A 153 -22.88 26.50 13.73
C VAL A 153 -22.24 25.37 12.96
N VAL A 154 -21.31 25.70 12.06
CA VAL A 154 -20.60 24.74 11.21
C VAL A 154 -19.15 25.15 11.03
N VAL A 155 -18.27 24.17 11.11
CA VAL A 155 -16.86 24.28 10.71
C VAL A 155 -16.69 23.60 9.36
N LEU A 156 -16.16 24.31 8.38
CA LEU A 156 -16.00 23.80 7.01
C LEU A 156 -14.59 23.23 6.79
N GLY A 157 -14.51 22.16 6.03
CA GLY A 157 -13.26 21.74 5.42
C GLY A 157 -12.93 22.61 4.19
N ALA A 158 -11.69 22.56 3.73
CA ALA A 158 -11.21 23.41 2.65
C ALA A 158 -12.00 23.23 1.33
N THR A 159 -12.34 22.00 0.97
CA THR A 159 -13.04 21.70 -0.29
C THR A 159 -14.43 22.31 -0.36
N PRO A 160 -15.36 22.12 0.59
CA PRO A 160 -16.66 22.79 0.55
C PRO A 160 -16.55 24.29 0.74
N ALA A 161 -15.59 24.82 1.51
CA ALA A 161 -15.36 26.25 1.63
C ALA A 161 -15.01 26.87 0.28
N ARG A 162 -14.04 26.30 -0.44
CA ARG A 162 -13.61 26.76 -1.77
C ARG A 162 -14.75 26.70 -2.80
N LYS A 163 -15.55 25.62 -2.80
CA LYS A 163 -16.68 25.46 -3.73
C LYS A 163 -17.84 26.43 -3.48
N LEU A 164 -18.07 26.83 -2.22
CA LEU A 164 -19.20 27.68 -1.84
C LEU A 164 -18.86 29.17 -1.81
N PHE A 165 -17.61 29.51 -1.55
CA PHE A 165 -17.19 30.90 -1.32
C PHE A 165 -16.08 31.37 -2.28
N GLY A 166 -15.42 30.44 -3.01
CA GLY A 166 -14.22 30.75 -3.78
C GLY A 166 -13.08 31.18 -2.85
N GLU A 167 -12.55 32.37 -3.08
CA GLU A 167 -11.50 32.99 -2.25
C GLU A 167 -12.07 33.94 -1.17
N LYS A 168 -13.39 34.05 -1.06
CA LYS A 168 -14.02 34.93 -0.07
C LYS A 168 -14.05 34.28 1.29
N ASP A 169 -13.82 35.08 2.32
CA ASP A 169 -13.91 34.66 3.71
C ASP A 169 -15.29 34.05 4.02
N PRO A 170 -15.34 32.77 4.48
CA PRO A 170 -16.56 32.08 4.85
C PRO A 170 -17.03 32.39 6.27
N ILE A 171 -16.19 32.93 7.16
CA ILE A 171 -16.51 33.10 8.59
C ILE A 171 -17.66 34.08 8.77
N GLY A 172 -18.60 33.77 9.70
CA GLY A 172 -19.79 34.54 9.98
C GLY A 172 -20.88 34.48 8.90
N LYS A 173 -20.62 33.79 7.79
CA LYS A 173 -21.65 33.64 6.72
C LYS A 173 -22.60 32.50 7.02
N LYS A 174 -23.85 32.64 6.58
CA LYS A 174 -24.88 31.62 6.73
C LYS A 174 -24.97 30.76 5.49
N ILE A 175 -24.88 29.44 5.69
CA ILE A 175 -25.11 28.45 4.65
C ILE A 175 -26.32 27.58 4.99
N ARG A 176 -26.97 27.03 3.98
CA ARG A 176 -28.08 26.11 4.17
C ARG A 176 -27.60 24.67 3.97
N VAL A 177 -27.74 23.84 5.01
CA VAL A 177 -27.46 22.39 4.98
C VAL A 177 -28.80 21.67 5.00
N GLY A 178 -29.19 21.07 3.89
CA GLY A 178 -30.55 20.54 3.73
C GLY A 178 -31.61 21.65 3.87
N GLN A 179 -32.36 21.61 4.97
CA GLN A 179 -33.40 22.61 5.26
C GLN A 179 -33.03 23.59 6.40
N VAL A 180 -31.85 23.42 7.00
CA VAL A 180 -31.42 24.18 8.19
C VAL A 180 -30.30 25.14 7.81
N PHE A 181 -30.40 26.38 8.32
CA PHE A 181 -29.34 27.38 8.18
C PHE A 181 -28.34 27.24 9.31
N PHE A 182 -27.03 27.26 8.94
CA PHE A 182 -25.91 27.24 9.84
C PHE A 182 -25.00 28.43 9.59
N GLU A 183 -24.43 28.97 10.65
CA GLU A 183 -23.38 29.99 10.61
C GLU A 183 -22.02 29.33 10.56
N VAL A 184 -21.17 29.74 9.63
CA VAL A 184 -19.78 29.25 9.54
C VAL A 184 -18.96 29.94 10.62
N ILE A 185 -18.39 29.15 11.53
CA ILE A 185 -17.58 29.66 12.63
C ILE A 185 -16.09 29.34 12.51
N GLY A 186 -15.73 28.39 11.64
CA GLY A 186 -14.33 28.01 11.48
C GLY A 186 -14.04 27.30 10.17
N LEU A 187 -12.77 27.29 9.83
CA LEU A 187 -12.20 26.64 8.64
C LEU A 187 -11.10 25.67 9.06
N LEU A 188 -11.21 24.41 8.63
CA LEU A 188 -10.19 23.39 8.87
C LEU A 188 -8.99 23.58 7.96
N GLU A 189 -7.81 23.20 8.47
CA GLU A 189 -6.58 23.07 7.70
C GLU A 189 -6.77 22.13 6.50
N GLU A 190 -6.25 22.54 5.35
CA GLU A 190 -6.27 21.71 4.14
C GLU A 190 -5.23 20.58 4.26
N LYS A 191 -5.66 19.32 4.14
CA LYS A 191 -4.78 18.15 4.10
C LYS A 191 -4.51 17.65 2.68
N GLY A 192 -5.23 18.20 1.71
CA GLY A 192 -5.10 17.87 0.30
C GLY A 192 -5.74 16.53 -0.09
N LEU A 193 -5.84 16.31 -1.38
CA LEU A 193 -6.31 15.05 -1.94
C LEU A 193 -5.32 13.94 -1.58
N THR A 194 -5.84 12.81 -1.13
CA THR A 194 -5.02 11.61 -1.06
C THR A 194 -4.74 11.10 -2.46
N GLU A 195 -3.59 10.48 -2.68
CA GLU A 195 -3.20 9.89 -3.97
C GLU A 195 -4.25 8.90 -4.54
N SER A 196 -5.16 8.38 -3.71
CA SER A 196 -6.26 7.52 -4.15
C SER A 196 -7.50 8.32 -4.61
N GLY A 197 -7.39 9.64 -4.76
CA GLY A 197 -8.51 10.50 -5.12
C GLY A 197 -9.55 10.71 -3.99
N TYR A 198 -9.31 10.18 -2.79
CA TYR A 198 -10.15 10.48 -1.64
C TYR A 198 -9.82 11.88 -1.13
N ASP A 199 -10.86 12.70 -1.01
CA ASP A 199 -10.75 14.05 -0.47
C ASP A 199 -11.12 14.05 1.01
N PRO A 200 -10.12 14.15 1.93
CA PRO A 200 -10.38 14.28 3.35
C PRO A 200 -10.99 15.63 3.71
N ASP A 201 -10.74 16.66 2.90
CA ASP A 201 -11.20 18.03 3.13
C ASP A 201 -12.66 18.26 2.73
N ASP A 202 -13.25 17.29 1.98
CA ASP A 202 -14.68 17.30 1.61
C ASP A 202 -15.56 16.92 2.82
N ARG A 203 -15.64 17.83 3.81
CA ARG A 203 -16.40 17.65 5.03
C ARG A 203 -16.92 18.96 5.61
N ALA A 204 -17.96 18.85 6.43
CA ALA A 204 -18.44 19.92 7.31
C ALA A 204 -18.78 19.32 8.68
N LEU A 205 -18.36 19.99 9.73
CA LEU A 205 -18.53 19.55 11.12
C LEU A 205 -19.58 20.44 11.79
N ILE A 206 -20.53 19.85 12.47
CA ILE A 206 -21.59 20.53 13.23
C ILE A 206 -21.67 19.89 14.63
N PRO A 207 -22.25 20.60 15.63
CA PRO A 207 -22.43 20.01 16.94
C PRO A 207 -23.28 18.74 16.86
N LEU A 208 -22.85 17.68 17.56
CA LEU A 208 -23.53 16.38 17.56
C LEU A 208 -24.99 16.51 17.99
N THR A 209 -25.24 17.27 19.05
CA THR A 209 -26.60 17.49 19.56
C THR A 209 -27.49 18.20 18.55
N THR A 210 -26.94 19.12 17.74
CA THR A 210 -27.65 19.79 16.66
C THR A 210 -27.90 18.83 15.49
N SER A 211 -26.92 17.98 15.16
CA SER A 211 -27.08 16.96 14.11
C SER A 211 -28.19 15.99 14.47
N MET A 212 -28.22 15.50 15.70
CA MET A 212 -29.22 14.54 16.18
C MET A 212 -30.66 15.14 16.21
N SER A 213 -30.78 16.31 16.77
CA SER A 213 -32.13 16.90 17.01
C SER A 213 -32.71 17.65 15.84
N ARG A 214 -31.88 18.35 15.04
CA ARG A 214 -32.37 19.29 14.03
C ARG A 214 -32.14 18.91 12.60
N LEU A 215 -30.98 18.29 12.29
CA LEU A 215 -30.60 18.03 10.91
C LEU A 215 -30.88 16.59 10.48
N PHE A 216 -30.38 15.60 11.21
CA PHE A 216 -30.56 14.18 10.85
C PHE A 216 -31.82 13.59 11.48
N ARG A 217 -32.25 14.14 12.62
CA ARG A 217 -33.39 13.65 13.41
C ARG A 217 -33.28 12.16 13.72
N GLN A 218 -32.07 11.75 14.16
CA GLN A 218 -31.72 10.38 14.46
C GLN A 218 -31.00 10.34 15.80
N THR A 219 -31.33 9.37 16.64
CA THR A 219 -30.74 9.17 17.98
C THR A 219 -29.52 8.24 17.95
N HIS A 220 -29.35 7.46 16.87
CA HIS A 220 -28.25 6.52 16.75
C HIS A 220 -26.97 7.17 16.22
N LEU A 221 -25.84 6.66 16.66
CA LEU A 221 -24.52 7.04 16.21
C LEU A 221 -24.08 6.16 15.04
N HIS A 222 -23.24 6.74 14.19
CA HIS A 222 -22.59 6.00 13.11
C HIS A 222 -21.32 5.30 13.56
N SER A 223 -20.59 5.94 14.47
CA SER A 223 -19.36 5.39 15.05
C SER A 223 -19.01 6.14 16.32
N ILE A 224 -18.23 5.48 17.17
CA ILE A 224 -17.56 6.05 18.33
C ILE A 224 -16.06 5.86 18.12
N LYS A 225 -15.26 6.94 18.15
CA LYS A 225 -13.82 6.84 18.21
C LYS A 225 -13.37 6.89 19.66
N VAL A 226 -12.49 5.98 20.03
CA VAL A 226 -11.90 5.89 21.37
C VAL A 226 -10.39 6.10 21.22
N VAL A 227 -9.83 6.89 22.11
CA VAL A 227 -8.39 7.06 22.29
C VAL A 227 -8.09 6.64 23.72
N THR A 228 -7.18 5.71 23.88
CA THR A 228 -6.71 5.20 25.17
C THR A 228 -5.50 5.99 25.65
N THR A 229 -5.15 5.84 26.92
CA THR A 229 -3.95 6.48 27.49
C THR A 229 -2.66 5.83 26.99
N ASP A 230 -2.70 4.54 26.63
CA ASP A 230 -1.54 3.78 26.19
C ASP A 230 -1.96 2.81 25.07
N PRO A 231 -1.11 2.57 24.03
CA PRO A 231 -1.35 1.57 23.01
C PRO A 231 -1.48 0.13 23.56
N GLU A 232 -0.80 -0.20 24.65
CA GLU A 232 -0.79 -1.56 25.21
C GLU A 232 -2.14 -1.99 25.76
N VAL A 233 -2.94 -1.04 26.24
CA VAL A 233 -4.27 -1.33 26.85
C VAL A 233 -5.40 -1.36 25.82
N VAL A 234 -5.14 -1.07 24.55
CA VAL A 234 -6.17 -0.99 23.48
C VAL A 234 -6.99 -2.28 23.40
N GLN A 235 -6.34 -3.43 23.47
CA GLN A 235 -7.02 -4.73 23.36
C GLN A 235 -7.95 -4.98 24.54
N ASP A 236 -7.51 -4.71 25.76
CA ASP A 236 -8.31 -4.89 26.97
C ASP A 236 -9.53 -3.93 26.98
N ILE A 237 -9.32 -2.71 26.56
CA ILE A 237 -10.41 -1.72 26.41
C ILE A 237 -11.40 -2.18 25.31
N MET A 238 -10.95 -2.72 24.19
CA MET A 238 -11.84 -3.27 23.16
C MET A 238 -12.70 -4.42 23.68
N GLU A 239 -12.15 -5.30 24.52
CA GLU A 239 -12.92 -6.37 25.17
C GLU A 239 -13.95 -5.79 26.14
N GLY A 240 -13.57 -4.78 26.93
CA GLY A 240 -14.48 -4.05 27.80
C GLY A 240 -15.62 -3.38 27.04
N VAL A 241 -15.31 -2.69 25.94
CA VAL A 241 -16.28 -2.06 25.05
C VAL A 241 -17.22 -3.10 24.44
N THR A 242 -16.70 -4.27 24.06
CA THR A 242 -17.53 -5.38 23.57
C THR A 242 -18.58 -5.81 24.61
N LYS A 243 -18.17 -5.98 25.87
CA LYS A 243 -19.08 -6.33 26.96
C LYS A 243 -20.16 -5.27 27.21
N ILE A 244 -19.76 -3.98 27.17
CA ILE A 244 -20.68 -2.85 27.34
C ILE A 244 -21.72 -2.84 26.20
N LEU A 245 -21.26 -2.88 24.94
CA LEU A 245 -22.14 -2.82 23.79
C LEU A 245 -23.08 -4.03 23.72
N ARG A 246 -22.57 -5.24 23.92
CA ARG A 246 -23.42 -6.44 23.94
C ARG A 246 -24.50 -6.36 25.02
N ARG A 247 -24.17 -5.84 26.21
CA ARG A 247 -25.12 -5.62 27.29
C ARG A 247 -26.18 -4.56 26.93
N ASN A 248 -25.75 -3.41 26.45
CA ASN A 248 -26.64 -2.28 26.13
C ASN A 248 -27.55 -2.57 24.94
N HIS A 249 -27.05 -3.35 23.97
CA HIS A 249 -27.84 -3.77 22.80
C HIS A 249 -28.67 -5.04 23.05
N GLY A 250 -28.59 -5.62 24.23
CA GLY A 250 -29.37 -6.83 24.59
C GLY A 250 -29.03 -8.05 23.74
N LEU A 251 -27.78 -8.17 23.29
CA LEU A 251 -27.35 -9.28 22.45
C LEU A 251 -27.20 -10.56 23.28
N SER A 252 -27.78 -11.67 22.77
CA SER A 252 -27.60 -12.96 23.41
C SER A 252 -26.14 -13.44 23.28
N PRO A 253 -25.66 -14.32 24.18
CA PRO A 253 -24.27 -14.81 24.11
C PRO A 253 -23.88 -15.48 22.80
N LEU A 254 -24.84 -16.05 22.07
CA LEU A 254 -24.65 -16.74 20.79
C LEU A 254 -24.91 -15.83 19.56
N ALA A 255 -25.39 -14.61 19.77
CA ALA A 255 -25.65 -13.67 18.66
C ALA A 255 -24.34 -13.03 18.17
N ASP A 256 -24.26 -12.82 16.88
CA ASP A 256 -23.20 -12.02 16.27
C ASP A 256 -23.26 -10.56 16.76
N ASP A 257 -22.11 -9.93 16.85
CA ASP A 257 -22.02 -8.51 17.18
C ASP A 257 -22.66 -7.64 16.09
N ASP A 258 -23.41 -6.65 16.50
CA ASP A 258 -24.04 -5.65 15.61
C ASP A 258 -23.17 -4.40 15.42
N PHE A 259 -21.91 -4.50 15.83
CA PHE A 259 -20.88 -3.48 15.71
C PHE A 259 -19.57 -4.13 15.22
N ARG A 260 -18.61 -3.31 14.82
CA ARG A 260 -17.26 -3.76 14.45
C ARG A 260 -16.20 -2.76 14.86
N PHE A 261 -15.05 -3.26 15.21
CA PHE A 261 -13.87 -2.46 15.49
C PHE A 261 -13.07 -2.18 14.22
N VAL A 262 -12.46 -1.00 14.18
CA VAL A 262 -11.50 -0.57 13.18
C VAL A 262 -10.30 -0.03 13.91
N THR A 263 -9.22 -0.78 13.89
CA THR A 263 -7.93 -0.41 14.49
C THR A 263 -6.89 -0.11 13.40
N PRO A 264 -5.87 0.69 13.67
CA PRO A 264 -4.72 0.86 12.77
C PRO A 264 -4.07 -0.47 12.41
N GLU A 265 -3.91 -1.36 13.39
CA GLU A 265 -3.32 -2.70 13.21
C GLU A 265 -4.19 -3.58 12.31
N GLY A 266 -5.51 -3.60 12.53
CA GLY A 266 -6.43 -4.37 11.70
C GLY A 266 -6.43 -3.90 10.24
N ILE A 267 -6.31 -2.59 10.02
CA ILE A 267 -6.14 -2.05 8.65
C ILE A 267 -4.80 -2.51 8.08
N MET A 268 -3.74 -2.46 8.87
CA MET A 268 -2.41 -2.86 8.44
C MET A 268 -2.33 -4.36 8.14
N GLN A 269 -2.90 -5.21 8.99
CA GLN A 269 -2.97 -6.65 8.75
C GLN A 269 -3.68 -6.96 7.43
N TRP A 270 -4.83 -6.35 7.19
CA TRP A 270 -5.57 -6.55 5.95
C TRP A 270 -4.78 -6.13 4.71
N VAL A 271 -4.04 -5.01 4.80
CA VAL A 271 -3.16 -4.55 3.71
C VAL A 271 -2.02 -5.53 3.48
N THR A 272 -1.38 -5.98 4.56
CA THR A 272 -0.27 -6.94 4.49
C THR A 272 -0.74 -8.29 3.91
N GLU A 273 -1.92 -8.78 4.30
CA GLU A 273 -2.50 -10.02 3.75
C GLU A 273 -2.81 -9.88 2.25
N SER A 274 -3.39 -8.75 1.85
CA SER A 274 -3.69 -8.46 0.45
C SER A 274 -2.41 -8.33 -0.38
N GLU A 275 -1.40 -7.64 0.15
CA GLU A 275 -0.08 -7.50 -0.46
C GLU A 275 0.61 -8.86 -0.62
N GLN A 276 0.60 -9.71 0.41
CA GLN A 276 1.18 -11.05 0.34
C GLN A 276 0.52 -11.91 -0.74
N ALA A 277 -0.80 -11.83 -0.90
CA ALA A 277 -1.51 -12.57 -1.93
C ALA A 277 -1.10 -12.11 -3.34
N LEU A 278 -1.02 -10.79 -3.55
CA LEU A 278 -0.54 -10.21 -4.81
C LEU A 278 0.93 -10.57 -5.06
N ASN A 279 1.79 -10.41 -4.06
CA ASN A 279 3.22 -10.73 -4.18
C ASN A 279 3.46 -12.19 -4.52
N ARG A 280 2.68 -13.14 -3.98
CA ARG A 280 2.75 -14.56 -4.36
C ARG A 280 2.41 -14.78 -5.83
N MET A 281 1.32 -14.19 -6.34
CA MET A 281 0.94 -14.28 -7.76
C MET A 281 2.02 -13.70 -8.66
N LEU A 282 2.54 -12.55 -8.30
CA LEU A 282 3.55 -11.84 -9.07
C LEU A 282 4.90 -12.56 -9.03
N LEU A 283 5.25 -13.18 -7.89
CA LEU A 283 6.43 -14.04 -7.77
C LEU A 283 6.33 -15.25 -8.70
N LEU A 284 5.14 -15.87 -8.82
CA LEU A 284 4.92 -16.97 -9.76
C LEU A 284 5.13 -16.51 -11.20
N ILE A 285 4.58 -15.37 -11.61
CA ILE A 285 4.74 -14.81 -12.95
C ILE A 285 6.21 -14.51 -13.23
N SER A 286 6.92 -13.90 -12.29
CA SER A 286 8.34 -13.59 -12.41
C SER A 286 9.20 -14.86 -12.49
N THR A 287 8.84 -15.89 -11.71
CA THR A 287 9.52 -17.20 -11.76
C THR A 287 9.36 -17.86 -13.13
N VAL A 288 8.15 -17.84 -13.69
CA VAL A 288 7.91 -18.36 -15.05
C VAL A 288 8.73 -17.58 -16.09
N SER A 289 8.75 -16.25 -16.00
CA SER A 289 9.55 -15.41 -16.90
C SER A 289 11.05 -15.70 -16.80
N LEU A 290 11.57 -15.89 -15.58
CA LEU A 290 12.96 -16.26 -15.34
C LEU A 290 13.29 -17.67 -15.84
N LEU A 291 12.37 -18.63 -15.72
CA LEU A 291 12.51 -19.98 -16.28
C LEU A 291 12.63 -19.91 -17.82
N VAL A 292 11.76 -19.15 -18.47
CA VAL A 292 11.82 -18.95 -19.94
C VAL A 292 13.15 -18.32 -20.32
N GLY A 293 13.58 -17.24 -19.63
CA GLY A 293 14.88 -16.60 -19.84
C GLY A 293 16.06 -17.56 -19.63
N GLY A 294 15.99 -18.40 -18.61
CA GLY A 294 16.99 -19.42 -18.32
C GLY A 294 17.09 -20.51 -19.40
N ILE A 295 15.94 -20.98 -19.92
CA ILE A 295 15.91 -21.93 -21.05
C ILE A 295 16.52 -21.31 -22.31
N VAL A 296 16.25 -20.02 -22.56
CA VAL A 296 16.87 -19.29 -23.68
C VAL A 296 18.39 -19.25 -23.51
N ILE A 297 18.90 -18.95 -22.33
CA ILE A 297 20.35 -19.00 -22.03
C ILE A 297 20.91 -20.39 -22.30
N MET A 298 20.28 -21.43 -21.78
CA MET A 298 20.71 -22.81 -21.96
C MET A 298 20.79 -23.17 -23.45
N ASN A 299 19.77 -22.85 -24.24
CA ASN A 299 19.73 -23.17 -25.67
C ASN A 299 20.81 -22.43 -26.44
N ILE A 300 20.98 -21.14 -26.17
CA ILE A 300 21.98 -20.32 -26.88
C ILE A 300 23.40 -20.76 -26.50
N LEU A 301 23.66 -21.11 -25.22
CA LEU A 301 24.96 -21.67 -24.80
C LEU A 301 25.23 -22.99 -25.50
N LEU A 302 24.25 -23.87 -25.69
CA LEU A 302 24.42 -25.12 -26.43
C LEU A 302 24.78 -24.87 -27.90
N VAL A 303 24.20 -23.84 -28.53
CA VAL A 303 24.57 -23.42 -29.91
C VAL A 303 26.00 -22.86 -29.92
N SER A 304 26.32 -21.96 -29.01
CA SER A 304 27.68 -21.38 -28.89
C SER A 304 28.77 -22.44 -28.68
N ILE A 305 28.46 -23.48 -27.88
CA ILE A 305 29.41 -24.62 -27.70
C ILE A 305 29.62 -25.34 -29.01
N ARG A 306 28.59 -25.58 -29.82
CA ARG A 306 28.73 -26.23 -31.14
C ARG A 306 29.60 -25.40 -32.09
N GLU A 307 29.46 -24.09 -32.12
CA GLU A 307 30.29 -23.20 -32.91
C GLU A 307 31.76 -23.19 -32.50
N ARG A 308 32.05 -23.48 -31.21
CA ARG A 308 33.39 -23.46 -30.61
C ARG A 308 33.97 -24.84 -30.35
N ILE A 309 33.42 -25.91 -30.93
CA ILE A 309 33.87 -27.30 -30.71
C ILE A 309 35.34 -27.43 -30.97
N ARG A 310 35.86 -26.92 -32.11
CA ARG A 310 37.28 -26.97 -32.47
C ARG A 310 38.20 -26.29 -31.45
N GLU A 311 37.80 -25.13 -30.94
CA GLU A 311 38.53 -24.38 -29.91
C GLU A 311 38.60 -25.16 -28.59
N ILE A 312 37.47 -25.75 -28.17
CA ILE A 312 37.40 -26.61 -26.96
C ILE A 312 38.32 -27.84 -27.12
N GLY A 313 38.28 -28.44 -28.29
CA GLY A 313 39.12 -29.59 -28.60
C GLY A 313 40.61 -29.30 -28.53
N VAL A 314 41.06 -28.24 -29.18
CA VAL A 314 42.45 -27.78 -29.13
C VAL A 314 42.91 -27.57 -27.67
N ARG A 315 42.09 -26.88 -26.86
CA ARG A 315 42.42 -26.67 -25.45
C ARG A 315 42.54 -27.99 -24.66
N ARG A 316 41.71 -28.98 -24.95
CA ARG A 316 41.76 -30.29 -24.31
C ARG A 316 42.97 -31.12 -24.75
N CYS A 317 43.38 -31.02 -25.99
CA CYS A 317 44.61 -31.64 -26.49
C CYS A 317 45.86 -31.04 -25.81
N PHE A 318 45.84 -29.73 -25.46
CA PHE A 318 46.89 -29.07 -24.69
C PHE A 318 46.77 -29.26 -23.17
N GLY A 319 45.94 -30.19 -22.69
CA GLY A 319 45.91 -30.62 -21.30
C GLY A 319 44.89 -29.85 -20.40
N ALA A 320 43.93 -29.11 -20.95
CA ALA A 320 42.88 -28.51 -20.16
C ALA A 320 41.99 -29.58 -19.50
N ARG A 321 41.76 -29.46 -18.20
CA ARG A 321 40.89 -30.35 -17.43
C ARG A 321 39.42 -30.10 -17.75
N ARG A 322 38.54 -31.11 -17.58
CA ARG A 322 37.10 -30.97 -17.72
C ARG A 322 36.53 -29.85 -16.81
N SER A 323 37.10 -29.75 -15.61
CA SER A 323 36.72 -28.69 -14.66
C SER A 323 36.99 -27.28 -15.19
N ASP A 324 38.10 -27.09 -15.93
CA ASP A 324 38.46 -25.77 -16.45
C ASP A 324 37.48 -25.31 -17.53
N ILE A 325 37.06 -26.24 -18.41
CA ILE A 325 36.03 -25.97 -19.42
C ILE A 325 34.68 -25.70 -18.77
N THR A 326 34.27 -26.54 -17.78
CA THR A 326 33.00 -26.34 -17.07
C THR A 326 32.96 -24.98 -16.38
N GLN A 327 34.01 -24.62 -15.66
CA GLN A 327 34.11 -23.33 -14.97
C GLN A 327 34.04 -22.16 -15.95
N GLN A 328 34.70 -22.26 -17.10
CA GLN A 328 34.69 -21.20 -18.10
C GLN A 328 33.26 -20.91 -18.59
N PHE A 329 32.50 -21.91 -19.04
CA PHE A 329 31.15 -21.74 -19.53
C PHE A 329 30.18 -21.36 -18.42
N LEU A 330 30.40 -21.81 -17.19
CA LEU A 330 29.59 -21.42 -16.04
C LEU A 330 29.82 -19.95 -15.69
N PHE A 331 31.06 -19.45 -15.71
CA PHE A 331 31.34 -18.02 -15.54
C PHE A 331 30.71 -17.16 -16.66
N GLU A 332 30.75 -17.65 -17.91
CA GLU A 332 30.12 -16.97 -19.04
C GLU A 332 28.59 -16.84 -18.82
N SER A 333 27.93 -17.91 -18.40
CA SER A 333 26.51 -17.93 -18.07
C SER A 333 26.17 -16.98 -16.94
N VAL A 334 26.88 -17.05 -15.81
CA VAL A 334 26.64 -16.17 -14.66
C VAL A 334 26.90 -14.70 -15.01
N PHE A 335 27.94 -14.42 -15.80
CA PHE A 335 28.25 -13.06 -16.21
C PHE A 335 27.15 -12.46 -17.09
N VAL A 336 26.66 -13.21 -18.08
CA VAL A 336 25.53 -12.81 -18.94
C VAL A 336 24.28 -12.58 -18.10
N SER A 337 24.00 -13.47 -17.14
CA SER A 337 22.86 -13.34 -16.23
C SER A 337 22.97 -12.08 -15.36
N LEU A 338 24.15 -11.77 -14.84
CA LEU A 338 24.39 -10.56 -14.06
C LEU A 338 24.24 -9.29 -14.89
N LEU A 339 24.72 -9.30 -16.14
CA LEU A 339 24.50 -8.18 -17.06
C LEU A 339 23.01 -7.97 -17.35
N GLY A 340 22.29 -9.06 -17.67
CA GLY A 340 20.84 -9.02 -17.86
C GLY A 340 20.11 -8.53 -16.61
N GLY A 341 20.56 -8.99 -15.44
CA GLY A 341 20.06 -8.55 -14.14
C GLY A 341 20.25 -7.07 -13.87
N ALA A 342 21.46 -6.57 -14.08
CA ALA A 342 21.77 -5.17 -13.92
C ALA A 342 20.96 -4.28 -14.87
N MET A 343 20.87 -4.64 -16.16
CA MET A 343 20.06 -3.94 -17.14
C MET A 343 18.57 -4.01 -16.81
N GLY A 344 18.06 -5.18 -16.37
CA GLY A 344 16.69 -5.38 -15.94
C GLY A 344 16.33 -4.51 -14.73
N THR A 345 17.24 -4.43 -13.77
CA THR A 345 17.03 -3.59 -12.57
C THR A 345 16.99 -2.11 -12.93
N VAL A 346 17.88 -1.63 -13.81
CA VAL A 346 17.88 -0.24 -14.29
C VAL A 346 16.58 0.07 -15.06
N LEU A 347 16.13 -0.83 -15.94
CA LEU A 347 14.86 -0.69 -16.63
C LEU A 347 13.67 -0.70 -15.68
N GLY A 348 13.64 -1.63 -14.72
CA GLY A 348 12.60 -1.71 -13.72
C GLY A 348 12.52 -0.45 -12.84
N TRP A 349 13.68 0.09 -12.46
CA TRP A 349 13.79 1.36 -11.76
C TRP A 349 13.24 2.53 -12.59
N GLY A 350 13.65 2.62 -13.87
CA GLY A 350 13.16 3.64 -14.79
C GLY A 350 11.65 3.59 -15.00
N LEU A 351 11.08 2.39 -15.20
CA LEU A 351 9.65 2.18 -15.33
C LEU A 351 8.90 2.53 -14.04
N SER A 352 9.41 2.13 -12.88
CA SER A 352 8.82 2.46 -11.58
C SER A 352 8.78 3.97 -11.34
N THR A 353 9.86 4.68 -11.72
CA THR A 353 9.93 6.13 -11.64
C THR A 353 8.93 6.81 -12.60
N ALA A 354 8.81 6.28 -13.81
CA ALA A 354 7.83 6.77 -14.78
C ALA A 354 6.39 6.57 -14.28
N PHE A 355 6.05 5.39 -13.73
CA PHE A 355 4.73 5.13 -13.15
C PHE A 355 4.41 6.09 -12.00
N LYS A 356 5.40 6.42 -11.17
CA LYS A 356 5.24 7.41 -10.11
C LYS A 356 4.97 8.82 -10.67
N ASN A 357 5.76 9.25 -11.65
CA ASN A 357 5.66 10.61 -12.19
C ASN A 357 4.37 10.86 -12.99
N PHE A 358 3.81 9.81 -13.60
CA PHE A 358 2.53 9.88 -14.30
C PHE A 358 1.33 9.53 -13.41
N ASP A 359 1.50 9.38 -12.09
CA ASP A 359 0.45 8.99 -11.12
C ASP A 359 -0.34 7.73 -11.50
N LEU A 360 0.27 6.83 -12.27
CA LEU A 360 -0.38 5.60 -12.72
C LEU A 360 -0.46 4.56 -11.60
N LEU A 361 0.63 4.38 -10.85
CA LEU A 361 0.73 3.40 -9.77
C LEU A 361 1.60 3.93 -8.62
N PRO A 362 1.23 3.65 -7.36
CA PRO A 362 2.07 3.99 -6.21
C PRO A 362 3.31 3.10 -6.22
N THR A 363 4.47 3.67 -6.47
CA THR A 363 5.74 2.95 -6.42
C THR A 363 6.68 3.60 -5.40
N LYS A 364 7.34 2.75 -4.60
CA LYS A 364 8.41 3.16 -3.69
C LYS A 364 9.64 2.32 -3.99
N ILE A 365 10.73 2.98 -4.31
CA ILE A 365 11.99 2.31 -4.62
C ILE A 365 12.73 2.07 -3.31
N THR A 366 13.04 0.81 -3.03
CA THR A 366 13.84 0.33 -1.90
C THR A 366 15.08 -0.39 -2.42
N LEU A 367 15.97 -0.80 -1.53
CA LEU A 367 17.17 -1.58 -1.90
C LEU A 367 16.87 -3.07 -2.09
N ASP A 368 15.76 -3.57 -1.55
CA ASP A 368 15.42 -4.99 -1.59
C ASP A 368 15.31 -5.57 -3.00
N PRO A 369 14.66 -4.89 -3.99
CA PRO A 369 14.62 -5.38 -5.37
C PRO A 369 15.99 -5.59 -5.99
N PHE A 370 16.98 -4.76 -5.64
CA PHE A 370 18.35 -4.89 -6.16
C PHE A 370 19.04 -6.14 -5.65
N ILE A 371 18.93 -6.41 -4.35
CA ILE A 371 19.51 -7.61 -3.71
C ILE A 371 18.87 -8.88 -4.30
N LEU A 372 17.54 -8.88 -4.42
CA LEU A 372 16.80 -9.99 -5.02
C LEU A 372 17.18 -10.21 -6.49
N ALA A 373 17.27 -9.14 -7.29
CA ALA A 373 17.66 -9.21 -8.69
C ALA A 373 19.03 -9.84 -8.89
N PHE A 374 20.04 -9.42 -8.10
CA PHE A 374 21.37 -10.02 -8.14
C PHE A 374 21.36 -11.48 -7.72
N GLY A 375 20.66 -11.83 -6.63
CA GLY A 375 20.54 -13.21 -6.16
C GLY A 375 19.90 -14.11 -7.21
N PHE A 376 18.78 -13.70 -7.78
CA PHE A 376 18.10 -14.47 -8.84
C PHE A 376 18.94 -14.58 -10.12
N SER A 377 19.67 -13.53 -10.52
CA SER A 377 20.57 -13.58 -11.68
C SER A 377 21.64 -14.64 -11.53
N ILE A 378 22.27 -14.73 -10.35
CA ILE A 378 23.29 -15.73 -10.06
C ILE A 378 22.68 -17.14 -10.10
N ILE A 379 21.53 -17.34 -9.45
CA ILE A 379 20.85 -18.65 -9.43
C ILE A 379 20.50 -19.11 -10.84
N VAL A 380 19.90 -18.24 -11.65
CA VAL A 380 19.53 -18.57 -13.04
C VAL A 380 20.77 -18.90 -13.87
N GLY A 381 21.83 -18.08 -13.79
CA GLY A 381 23.09 -18.34 -14.50
C GLY A 381 23.73 -19.66 -14.11
N LEU A 382 23.70 -20.04 -12.83
CA LEU A 382 24.23 -21.32 -12.36
C LEU A 382 23.34 -22.48 -12.80
N VAL A 383 22.05 -22.45 -12.53
CA VAL A 383 21.13 -23.57 -12.80
C VAL A 383 21.09 -23.89 -14.30
N PHE A 384 20.88 -22.90 -15.15
CA PHE A 384 20.77 -23.10 -16.59
C PHE A 384 22.11 -23.19 -17.32
N GLY A 385 23.20 -22.70 -16.71
CA GLY A 385 24.56 -22.81 -17.22
C GLY A 385 25.23 -24.15 -16.95
N ILE A 386 24.86 -24.87 -15.87
CA ILE A 386 25.50 -26.15 -15.49
C ILE A 386 25.35 -27.22 -16.59
N HIS A 387 24.17 -27.38 -17.17
CA HIS A 387 23.93 -28.42 -18.17
C HIS A 387 24.79 -28.23 -19.43
N PRO A 388 24.77 -27.07 -20.13
CA PRO A 388 25.64 -26.85 -21.30
C PRO A 388 27.10 -26.86 -20.93
N ALA A 389 27.53 -26.33 -19.78
CA ALA A 389 28.94 -26.36 -19.34
C ALA A 389 29.47 -27.80 -19.17
N ARG A 390 28.67 -28.70 -18.57
CA ARG A 390 29.02 -30.12 -18.45
C ARG A 390 29.07 -30.79 -19.82
N LYS A 391 28.16 -30.48 -20.74
CA LYS A 391 28.15 -31.01 -22.09
C LYS A 391 29.41 -30.59 -22.88
N ALA A 392 29.81 -29.31 -22.77
CA ALA A 392 31.07 -28.84 -23.36
C ALA A 392 32.29 -29.58 -22.83
N ALA A 393 32.35 -29.86 -21.52
CA ALA A 393 33.43 -30.56 -20.88
C ALA A 393 33.48 -32.07 -21.19
N SER A 394 32.39 -32.68 -21.62
CA SER A 394 32.31 -34.11 -21.95
C SER A 394 32.72 -34.42 -23.39
N LEU A 395 32.84 -33.42 -24.28
CA LEU A 395 33.29 -33.62 -25.66
C LEU A 395 34.63 -34.31 -25.71
N SER A 396 34.74 -35.41 -26.47
CA SER A 396 35.99 -36.17 -26.64
C SER A 396 36.84 -35.55 -27.75
N PRO A 397 38.20 -35.61 -27.65
CA PRO A 397 39.08 -35.13 -28.71
C PRO A 397 38.85 -35.84 -30.06
N ASP A 398 38.40 -37.10 -30.03
CA ASP A 398 38.15 -37.92 -31.23
C ASP A 398 36.90 -37.47 -32.03
N GLU A 399 35.88 -36.91 -31.34
CA GLU A 399 34.67 -36.36 -31.97
C GLU A 399 34.89 -35.00 -32.65
N ILE A 400 36.05 -34.38 -32.39
CA ILE A 400 36.38 -33.01 -32.81
C ILE A 400 37.19 -33.00 -34.11
N ILE A 401 37.87 -34.11 -34.44
CA ILE A 401 38.76 -34.26 -35.60
C ILE A 401 38.02 -34.87 -36.80
N ARG A 402 36.84 -35.42 -36.58
CA ARG A 402 35.93 -35.86 -37.67
C ARG A 402 35.08 -34.69 -38.12
#